data_8fd8257dbaf2a2ff85793ae2f9994b19
#
_entry.id   8fd8257dbaf2a2ff85793ae2f9994b19
#
_cell.length_a   1.000
_cell.length_b   1.000
_cell.length_c   1.000
_cell.angle_alpha   90.00
_cell.angle_beta   90.00
_cell.angle_gamma   90.00
#
_symmetry.space_group_name_H-M   'P 1'
#
loop_
_entity.id
_entity.type
_entity.pdbx_description
1 polymer ?
#
loop_
_entity_poly.entity_id
_entity_poly.type
_entity_poly.pdbx_seq_one_letter_code
_entity_poly.pdbx_strand_id
1 'polypeptide(L)'
;FGSEFSAPHYAITLSKEDKKNRNTITVIPLTSKPGYDNLPLEFNLAEGLGLLTTQLIKAAEDKVKNELVSHFGEYDDFDELIAKLEKEGRLDEKERAINLVQKLTDNVALAGERLEKYVSDLDKTTYAKLDSITTIDKVKIFKKINPLDGIGVAQILEPQMKILSDEIKSRYLI
;
A
#
# COMPACT_ATOMS: atom_id res chain seq x y z
N PHE A 1 -7.23 1.57 26.14
CA PHE A 1 -7.08 0.56 25.09
C PHE A 1 -6.53 -0.70 25.76
N GLY A 2 -7.23 -1.84 25.59
CA GLY A 2 -6.74 -3.12 26.09
C GLY A 2 -5.43 -3.53 25.41
N SER A 3 -4.73 -4.49 25.99
CA SER A 3 -3.46 -5.04 25.50
C SER A 3 -3.49 -5.55 24.04
N GLU A 4 -4.68 -5.70 23.47
CA GLU A 4 -4.93 -6.21 22.12
C GLU A 4 -4.47 -5.26 20.99
N PHE A 5 -4.29 -3.96 21.27
CA PHE A 5 -3.90 -2.95 20.30
C PHE A 5 -2.53 -2.33 20.58
N SER A 6 -1.69 -3.03 21.31
CA SER A 6 -0.33 -2.56 21.63
C SER A 6 0.65 -2.64 20.47
N ALA A 7 0.30 -3.35 19.38
CA ALA A 7 1.09 -3.51 18.17
C ALA A 7 0.38 -2.90 16.95
N PRO A 8 1.11 -2.59 15.87
CA PRO A 8 0.51 -2.17 14.61
C PRO A 8 -0.43 -3.23 14.04
N HIS A 9 -1.65 -2.82 13.69
CA HIS A 9 -2.67 -3.66 13.06
C HIS A 9 -3.18 -3.03 11.78
N TYR A 10 -3.56 -3.86 10.83
CA TYR A 10 -4.35 -3.42 9.69
C TYR A 10 -5.78 -3.13 10.16
N ALA A 11 -6.43 -2.20 9.48
CA ALA A 11 -7.83 -1.89 9.77
C ALA A 11 -8.56 -1.44 8.49
N ILE A 12 -9.86 -1.69 8.45
CA ILE A 12 -10.76 -1.19 7.42
C ILE A 12 -11.34 0.14 7.89
N THR A 13 -11.28 1.17 7.06
CA THR A 13 -11.93 2.44 7.35
C THR A 13 -13.40 2.39 6.95
N LEU A 14 -14.30 2.78 7.87
CA LEU A 14 -15.73 2.83 7.63
C LEU A 14 -16.21 4.17 7.03
N SER A 15 -15.35 5.16 6.95
CA SER A 15 -15.70 6.49 6.43
C SER A 15 -15.62 6.50 4.91
N LYS A 16 -16.74 6.76 4.21
CA LYS A 16 -16.77 6.98 2.76
C LYS A 16 -15.93 8.18 2.31
N GLU A 17 -15.83 9.19 3.16
CA GLU A 17 -15.06 10.40 2.90
C GLU A 17 -14.13 10.70 4.07
N ASP A 18 -12.84 10.75 3.81
CA ASP A 18 -11.89 11.28 4.75
C ASP A 18 -11.92 12.81 4.71
N LYS A 19 -12.75 13.42 5.57
CA LYS A 19 -12.83 14.87 5.68
C LYS A 19 -11.55 15.39 6.33
N LYS A 20 -10.82 16.25 5.62
CA LYS A 20 -9.54 16.85 6.08
C LYS A 20 -9.66 17.53 7.47
N ASN A 21 -10.84 18.01 7.83
CA ASN A 21 -11.11 18.70 9.11
C ASN A 21 -11.43 17.76 10.27
N ARG A 22 -11.54 16.46 10.07
CA ARG A 22 -11.73 15.49 11.16
C ARG A 22 -10.40 14.88 11.55
N ASN A 23 -10.07 14.98 12.83
CA ASN A 23 -8.84 14.39 13.38
C ASN A 23 -8.98 12.90 13.66
N THR A 24 -10.20 12.35 13.56
CA THR A 24 -10.50 10.96 13.90
C THR A 24 -11.11 10.22 12.72
N ILE A 25 -10.98 8.88 12.74
CA ILE A 25 -11.56 7.98 11.75
C ILE A 25 -12.09 6.73 12.46
N THR A 26 -13.24 6.23 12.02
CA THR A 26 -13.80 4.97 12.53
C THR A 26 -13.26 3.79 11.73
N VAL A 27 -12.79 2.78 12.41
CA VAL A 27 -12.13 1.61 11.82
C VAL A 27 -12.65 0.30 12.39
N ILE A 28 -12.56 -0.75 11.58
CA ILE A 28 -12.69 -2.14 11.99
C ILE A 28 -11.27 -2.73 12.00
N PRO A 29 -10.73 -3.11 13.15
CA PRO A 29 -9.44 -3.77 13.22
C PRO A 29 -9.45 -5.13 12.50
N LEU A 30 -8.33 -5.50 11.90
CA LEU A 30 -8.12 -6.79 11.27
C LEU A 30 -7.19 -7.66 12.12
N THR A 31 -7.39 -8.97 12.05
CA THR A 31 -6.58 -9.97 12.76
C THR A 31 -6.41 -11.22 11.90
N SER A 32 -5.34 -11.98 12.14
CA SER A 32 -5.16 -13.33 11.58
C SER A 32 -5.66 -14.43 12.52
N LYS A 33 -6.16 -14.06 13.72
CA LYS A 33 -6.65 -15.04 14.70
C LYS A 33 -8.14 -15.27 14.53
N PRO A 34 -8.59 -16.53 14.39
CA PRO A 34 -10.01 -16.83 14.42
C PRO A 34 -10.58 -16.48 15.80
N GLY A 35 -11.85 -16.11 15.85
CA GLY A 35 -12.58 -15.82 17.08
C GLY A 35 -14.07 -15.89 16.82
N TYR A 36 -14.89 -16.11 17.85
CA TYR A 36 -16.33 -16.28 17.73
C TYR A 36 -17.01 -15.07 17.05
N ASP A 37 -16.55 -13.87 17.39
CA ASP A 37 -17.09 -12.61 16.87
C ASP A 37 -16.32 -12.05 15.68
N ASN A 38 -15.28 -12.75 15.22
CA ASN A 38 -14.46 -12.33 14.09
C ASN A 38 -15.07 -12.83 12.78
N LEU A 39 -15.37 -11.90 11.87
CA LEU A 39 -15.90 -12.24 10.54
C LEU A 39 -14.75 -12.60 9.60
N PRO A 40 -14.67 -13.84 9.09
CA PRO A 40 -13.67 -14.18 8.08
C PRO A 40 -13.93 -13.38 6.81
N LEU A 41 -12.86 -12.83 6.23
CA LEU A 41 -12.92 -12.16 4.95
C LEU A 41 -12.57 -13.15 3.84
N GLU A 42 -13.30 -13.09 2.74
CA GLU A 42 -13.12 -14.00 1.59
C GLU A 42 -11.89 -13.67 0.74
N PHE A 43 -11.08 -12.70 1.16
CA PHE A 43 -9.86 -12.34 0.46
C PHE A 43 -8.66 -12.45 1.39
N ASN A 44 -7.52 -12.79 0.80
CA ASN A 44 -6.24 -12.74 1.49
C ASN A 44 -5.67 -11.32 1.39
N LEU A 45 -5.59 -10.63 2.53
CA LEU A 45 -5.07 -9.26 2.58
C LEU A 45 -3.62 -9.19 2.09
N ALA A 46 -2.79 -10.15 2.48
CA ALA A 46 -1.38 -10.18 2.11
C ALA A 46 -1.20 -10.36 0.60
N GLU A 47 -1.97 -11.26 -0.02
CA GLU A 47 -1.99 -11.45 -1.48
C GLU A 47 -2.42 -10.17 -2.21
N GLY A 48 -3.53 -9.57 -1.78
CA GLY A 48 -4.03 -8.33 -2.38
C GLY A 48 -3.04 -7.17 -2.29
N LEU A 49 -2.40 -6.98 -1.13
CA LEU A 49 -1.37 -5.96 -0.94
C LEU A 49 -0.10 -6.25 -1.75
N GLY A 50 0.30 -7.51 -1.84
CA GLY A 50 1.43 -7.96 -2.66
C GLY A 50 1.22 -7.66 -4.14
N LEU A 51 0.05 -8.02 -4.69
CA LEU A 51 -0.32 -7.74 -6.08
C LEU A 51 -0.34 -6.23 -6.37
N LEU A 52 -0.96 -5.43 -5.49
CA LEU A 52 -1.00 -3.98 -5.64
C LEU A 52 0.39 -3.36 -5.61
N THR A 53 1.25 -3.78 -4.68
CA THR A 53 2.64 -3.29 -4.59
C THR A 53 3.40 -3.61 -5.88
N THR A 54 3.29 -4.84 -6.40
CA THR A 54 3.92 -5.25 -7.65
C THR A 54 3.43 -4.41 -8.85
N GLN A 55 2.13 -4.13 -8.92
CA GLN A 55 1.57 -3.28 -9.97
C GLN A 55 2.08 -1.83 -9.88
N LEU A 56 2.19 -1.28 -8.66
CA LEU A 56 2.73 0.07 -8.44
C LEU A 56 4.21 0.16 -8.81
N ILE A 57 5.01 -0.86 -8.50
CA ILE A 57 6.42 -0.94 -8.92
C ILE A 57 6.50 -0.89 -10.44
N LYS A 58 5.80 -1.78 -11.13
CA LYS A 58 5.80 -1.84 -12.59
C LYS A 58 5.36 -0.51 -13.23
N ALA A 59 4.30 0.10 -12.73
CA ALA A 59 3.85 1.39 -13.23
C ALA A 59 4.89 2.51 -13.02
N ALA A 60 5.64 2.46 -11.91
CA ALA A 60 6.71 3.42 -11.65
C ALA A 60 7.92 3.21 -12.56
N GLU A 61 8.30 1.95 -12.82
CA GLU A 61 9.36 1.59 -13.78
C GLU A 61 9.01 2.08 -15.18
N ASP A 62 7.80 1.77 -15.67
CA ASP A 62 7.31 2.22 -16.97
C ASP A 62 7.30 3.76 -17.07
N LYS A 63 6.90 4.45 -16.01
CA LYS A 63 6.89 5.91 -15.96
C LYS A 63 8.31 6.49 -16.07
N VAL A 64 9.27 5.96 -15.30
CA VAL A 64 10.67 6.42 -15.36
C VAL A 64 11.27 6.13 -16.72
N LYS A 65 11.06 4.95 -17.28
CA LYS A 65 11.50 4.61 -18.64
C LYS A 65 10.94 5.58 -19.66
N ASN A 66 9.64 5.84 -19.65
CA ASN A 66 9.01 6.77 -20.58
C ASN A 66 9.53 8.21 -20.41
N GLU A 67 9.80 8.66 -19.18
CA GLU A 67 10.39 9.96 -18.90
C GLU A 67 11.81 10.06 -19.48
N LEU A 68 12.63 9.03 -19.30
CA LEU A 68 13.98 8.99 -19.87
C LEU A 68 13.93 8.98 -21.41
N VAL A 69 13.10 8.13 -22.02
CA VAL A 69 12.93 8.07 -23.48
C VAL A 69 12.45 9.42 -24.05
N SER A 70 11.50 10.08 -23.38
CA SER A 70 10.97 11.37 -23.83
C SER A 70 12.01 12.50 -23.82
N HIS A 71 12.98 12.44 -22.90
CA HIS A 71 14.02 13.47 -22.77
C HIS A 71 15.28 13.17 -23.58
N PHE A 72 15.65 11.90 -23.69
CA PHE A 72 16.96 11.50 -24.24
C PHE A 72 16.86 10.67 -25.51
N GLY A 73 15.66 10.34 -25.97
CA GLY A 73 15.42 9.41 -27.08
C GLY A 73 15.52 7.94 -26.64
N GLU A 74 15.34 7.04 -27.59
CA GLU A 74 15.50 5.60 -27.35
C GLU A 74 16.95 5.24 -27.02
N TYR A 75 17.11 4.30 -26.11
CA TYR A 75 18.39 3.74 -25.68
C TYR A 75 18.19 2.26 -25.33
N ASP A 76 19.20 1.46 -25.60
CA ASP A 76 19.12 0.02 -25.34
C ASP A 76 19.48 -0.31 -23.88
N ASP A 77 20.43 0.46 -23.32
CA ASP A 77 20.90 0.29 -21.94
C ASP A 77 21.09 1.65 -21.27
N PHE A 78 20.78 1.70 -19.95
CA PHE A 78 20.93 2.92 -19.15
C PHE A 78 22.40 3.36 -19.04
N ASP A 79 23.33 2.42 -18.93
CA ASP A 79 24.77 2.73 -18.85
C ASP A 79 25.28 3.36 -20.15
N GLU A 80 24.78 2.92 -21.31
CA GLU A 80 25.07 3.54 -22.60
C GLU A 80 24.54 4.97 -22.69
N LEU A 81 23.31 5.21 -22.19
CA LEU A 81 22.76 6.56 -22.11
C LEU A 81 23.66 7.47 -21.25
N ILE A 82 24.09 7.01 -20.09
CA ILE A 82 24.95 7.77 -19.17
C ILE A 82 26.30 8.08 -19.83
N ALA A 83 26.93 7.09 -20.47
CA ALA A 83 28.20 7.26 -21.17
C ALA A 83 28.09 8.25 -22.33
N LYS A 84 26.99 8.22 -23.09
CA LYS A 84 26.68 9.16 -24.16
C LYS A 84 26.55 10.59 -23.64
N LEU A 85 25.75 10.81 -22.58
CA LEU A 85 25.57 12.14 -21.98
C LEU A 85 26.89 12.71 -21.46
N GLU A 86 27.73 11.88 -20.86
CA GLU A 86 29.05 12.27 -20.38
C GLU A 86 29.97 12.69 -21.57
N LYS A 87 30.02 11.91 -22.63
CA LYS A 87 30.81 12.18 -23.83
C LYS A 87 30.37 13.46 -24.53
N GLU A 88 29.08 13.78 -24.49
CA GLU A 88 28.49 15.00 -25.07
C GLU A 88 28.64 16.20 -24.12
N GLY A 89 29.22 16.07 -22.93
CA GLY A 89 29.39 17.14 -21.93
C GLY A 89 28.09 17.59 -21.28
N ARG A 90 27.00 16.79 -21.36
CA ARG A 90 25.67 17.06 -20.81
C ARG A 90 25.59 16.59 -19.36
N LEU A 91 26.45 17.12 -18.51
CA LEU A 91 26.62 16.63 -17.13
C LEU A 91 25.38 16.82 -16.26
N ASP A 92 24.67 17.95 -16.37
CA ASP A 92 23.45 18.21 -15.61
C ASP A 92 22.33 17.21 -15.97
N GLU A 93 22.23 16.84 -17.23
CA GLU A 93 21.26 15.88 -17.72
C GLU A 93 21.62 14.46 -17.31
N LYS A 94 22.92 14.12 -17.30
CA LYS A 94 23.43 12.87 -16.74
C LYS A 94 23.06 12.74 -15.27
N GLU A 95 23.32 13.77 -14.46
CA GLU A 95 22.97 13.79 -13.04
C GLU A 95 21.46 13.64 -12.83
N ARG A 96 20.66 14.33 -13.61
CA ARG A 96 19.19 14.20 -13.57
C ARG A 96 18.72 12.78 -13.87
N ALA A 97 19.25 12.13 -14.90
CA ALA A 97 18.92 10.75 -15.26
C ALA A 97 19.28 9.77 -14.13
N ILE A 98 20.49 9.90 -13.57
CA ILE A 98 20.95 9.08 -12.43
C ILE A 98 20.04 9.26 -11.22
N ASN A 99 19.73 10.50 -10.85
CA ASN A 99 18.88 10.79 -9.70
C ASN A 99 17.46 10.23 -9.87
N LEU A 100 16.92 10.23 -11.10
CA LEU A 100 15.60 9.68 -11.39
C LEU A 100 15.57 8.16 -11.17
N VAL A 101 16.57 7.45 -11.70
CA VAL A 101 16.70 5.98 -11.55
C VAL A 101 17.03 5.61 -10.11
N GLN A 102 17.93 6.34 -9.43
CA GLN A 102 18.28 6.10 -8.04
C GLN A 102 17.04 6.21 -7.13
N LYS A 103 16.23 7.26 -7.31
CA LYS A 103 15.00 7.44 -6.55
C LYS A 103 14.00 6.29 -6.77
N LEU A 104 13.90 5.78 -7.99
CA LEU A 104 13.08 4.61 -8.27
C LEU A 104 13.64 3.39 -7.53
N THR A 105 14.94 3.12 -7.66
CA THR A 105 15.63 1.99 -7.02
C THR A 105 15.43 2.00 -5.51
N ASP A 106 15.59 3.14 -4.85
CA ASP A 106 15.40 3.28 -3.40
C ASP A 106 13.95 2.97 -3.00
N ASN A 107 12.98 3.46 -3.78
CA ASN A 107 11.57 3.17 -3.51
C ASN A 107 11.21 1.70 -3.75
N VAL A 108 11.79 1.07 -4.78
CA VAL A 108 11.59 -0.36 -5.08
C VAL A 108 12.20 -1.23 -3.98
N ALA A 109 13.39 -0.89 -3.48
CA ALA A 109 14.01 -1.60 -2.36
C ALA A 109 13.12 -1.61 -1.11
N LEU A 110 12.60 -0.42 -0.71
CA LEU A 110 11.67 -0.31 0.43
C LEU A 110 10.34 -1.05 0.19
N ALA A 111 9.84 -1.05 -1.05
CA ALA A 111 8.65 -1.82 -1.40
C ALA A 111 8.91 -3.34 -1.36
N GLY A 112 10.12 -3.77 -1.73
CA GLY A 112 10.58 -5.16 -1.64
C GLY A 112 10.52 -5.72 -0.23
N GLU A 113 11.01 -4.98 0.76
CA GLU A 113 10.91 -5.35 2.18
C GLU A 113 9.45 -5.58 2.62
N ARG A 114 8.52 -4.81 2.07
CA ARG A 114 7.09 -5.01 2.33
C ARG A 114 6.53 -6.23 1.63
N LEU A 115 6.95 -6.49 0.40
CA LEU A 115 6.55 -7.70 -0.33
C LEU A 115 6.98 -8.97 0.40
N GLU A 116 8.21 -9.03 0.93
CA GLU A 116 8.67 -10.15 1.73
C GLU A 116 7.76 -10.41 2.94
N LYS A 117 7.34 -9.35 3.62
CA LYS A 117 6.39 -9.45 4.73
C LYS A 117 5.03 -9.98 4.28
N TYR A 118 4.50 -9.49 3.16
CA TYR A 118 3.22 -9.98 2.62
C TYR A 118 3.34 -11.45 2.24
N VAL A 119 4.42 -11.86 1.60
CA VAL A 119 4.67 -13.28 1.26
C VAL A 119 4.70 -14.16 2.51
N SER A 120 5.30 -13.70 3.60
CA SER A 120 5.33 -14.45 4.87
C SER A 120 3.95 -14.61 5.53
N ASP A 121 2.97 -13.82 5.13
CA ASP A 121 1.62 -13.80 5.68
C ASP A 121 0.56 -14.41 4.74
N LEU A 122 0.95 -14.97 3.57
CA LEU A 122 0.03 -15.51 2.56
C LEU A 122 -0.89 -16.63 3.08
N ASP A 123 -0.42 -17.45 4.01
CA ASP A 123 -1.19 -18.57 4.57
C ASP A 123 -2.19 -18.14 5.64
N LYS A 124 -2.23 -16.86 5.99
CA LYS A 124 -3.08 -16.35 7.08
C LYS A 124 -4.43 -15.88 6.55
N THR A 125 -5.51 -16.48 7.05
CA THR A 125 -6.85 -15.92 6.86
C THR A 125 -6.97 -14.58 7.59
N THR A 126 -7.59 -13.62 6.93
CA THR A 126 -7.87 -12.30 7.52
C THR A 126 -9.28 -12.27 8.08
N TYR A 127 -9.43 -11.79 9.30
CA TYR A 127 -10.71 -11.62 9.99
C TYR A 127 -10.94 -10.15 10.33
N ALA A 128 -12.19 -9.69 10.21
CA ALA A 128 -12.63 -8.38 10.71
C ALA A 128 -13.15 -8.53 12.14
N LYS A 129 -12.60 -7.76 13.09
CA LYS A 129 -13.02 -7.76 14.49
C LYS A 129 -14.20 -6.81 14.69
N LEU A 130 -15.43 -7.31 14.48
CA LEU A 130 -16.62 -6.48 14.54
C LEU A 130 -16.96 -6.01 15.97
N ASP A 131 -16.59 -6.76 16.98
CA ASP A 131 -16.72 -6.39 18.41
C ASP A 131 -15.80 -5.23 18.82
N SER A 132 -14.80 -4.92 17.99
CA SER A 132 -13.76 -3.94 18.28
C SER A 132 -13.81 -2.72 17.36
N ILE A 133 -14.96 -2.46 16.71
CA ILE A 133 -15.16 -1.22 15.94
C ILE A 133 -14.88 -0.03 16.84
N THR A 134 -13.97 0.83 16.44
CA THR A 134 -13.51 1.94 17.27
C THR A 134 -13.17 3.16 16.44
N THR A 135 -13.14 4.32 17.10
CA THR A 135 -12.69 5.56 16.52
C THR A 135 -11.28 5.88 17.03
N ILE A 136 -10.38 6.12 16.12
CA ILE A 136 -8.98 6.42 16.42
C ILE A 136 -8.57 7.78 15.88
N ASP A 137 -7.57 8.41 16.51
CA ASP A 137 -6.93 9.61 15.97
C ASP A 137 -6.13 9.26 14.71
N LYS A 138 -6.24 10.09 13.67
CA LYS A 138 -5.49 9.90 12.42
C LYS A 138 -3.98 9.94 12.61
N VAL A 139 -3.49 10.62 13.64
CA VAL A 139 -2.06 10.63 13.99
C VAL A 139 -1.53 9.25 14.38
N LYS A 140 -2.42 8.31 14.76
CA LYS A 140 -2.07 6.91 15.08
C LYS A 140 -2.02 6.01 13.84
N ILE A 141 -2.42 6.52 12.68
CA ILE A 141 -2.33 5.78 11.42
C ILE A 141 -0.90 5.90 10.91
N PHE A 142 -0.25 4.76 10.71
CA PHE A 142 1.06 4.75 10.08
C PHE A 142 0.95 5.26 8.65
N LYS A 143 1.78 6.23 8.31
CA LYS A 143 1.90 6.68 6.92
C LYS A 143 2.49 5.55 6.09
N LYS A 144 2.07 5.46 4.82
CA LYS A 144 2.73 4.59 3.85
C LYS A 144 4.23 4.93 3.80
N ILE A 145 5.05 3.90 3.69
CA ILE A 145 6.52 4.05 3.71
C ILE A 145 6.98 4.81 2.48
N ASN A 146 6.39 4.48 1.33
CA ASN A 146 6.68 5.16 0.07
C ASN A 146 5.47 5.09 -0.88
N PRO A 147 5.52 5.77 -2.05
CA PRO A 147 4.42 5.74 -3.02
C PRO A 147 4.08 4.36 -3.59
N LEU A 148 4.99 3.39 -3.51
CA LEU A 148 4.84 2.03 -4.07
C LEU A 148 4.27 1.03 -3.08
N ASP A 149 3.98 1.45 -1.83
CA ASP A 149 3.35 0.59 -0.83
C ASP A 149 1.86 0.40 -1.16
N GLY A 150 1.44 -0.85 -1.44
CA GLY A 150 0.08 -1.21 -1.80
C GLY A 150 -0.96 -0.82 -0.75
N ILE A 151 -0.58 -0.77 0.53
CA ILE A 151 -1.49 -0.36 1.61
C ILE A 151 -2.05 1.05 1.42
N GLY A 152 -1.32 1.92 0.74
CA GLY A 152 -1.74 3.30 0.49
C GLY A 152 -2.88 3.45 -0.52
N VAL A 153 -3.20 2.39 -1.27
CA VAL A 153 -4.20 2.38 -2.34
C VAL A 153 -5.17 1.19 -2.26
N ALA A 154 -4.95 0.27 -1.31
CA ALA A 154 -5.80 -0.89 -1.13
C ALA A 154 -7.25 -0.48 -0.79
N GLN A 155 -8.21 -1.09 -1.46
CA GLN A 155 -9.63 -0.91 -1.23
C GLN A 155 -10.28 -2.28 -1.09
N ILE A 156 -11.26 -2.36 -0.18
CA ILE A 156 -12.09 -3.55 -0.04
C ILE A 156 -13.12 -3.55 -1.16
N LEU A 157 -13.26 -4.69 -1.84
CA LEU A 157 -14.22 -4.86 -2.92
C LEU A 157 -15.66 -4.69 -2.42
N GLU A 158 -16.52 -4.18 -3.29
CA GLU A 158 -17.92 -3.90 -2.96
C GLU A 158 -18.68 -5.11 -2.40
N PRO A 159 -18.55 -6.34 -2.92
CA PRO A 159 -19.20 -7.52 -2.34
C PRO A 159 -18.79 -7.76 -0.87
N GLN A 160 -17.53 -7.60 -0.55
CA GLN A 160 -17.01 -7.75 0.81
C GLN A 160 -17.49 -6.64 1.73
N MET A 161 -17.56 -5.40 1.23
CA MET A 161 -18.13 -4.28 1.98
C MET A 161 -19.61 -4.48 2.28
N LYS A 162 -20.36 -5.13 1.37
CA LYS A 162 -21.76 -5.50 1.60
C LYS A 162 -21.88 -6.52 2.73
N ILE A 163 -21.10 -7.60 2.71
CA ILE A 163 -21.07 -8.61 3.77
C ILE A 163 -20.77 -7.97 5.13
N LEU A 164 -19.74 -7.13 5.19
CA LEU A 164 -19.38 -6.38 6.41
C LEU A 164 -20.55 -5.48 6.89
N SER A 165 -21.18 -4.76 5.97
CA SER A 165 -22.31 -3.87 6.29
C SER A 165 -23.52 -4.63 6.81
N ASP A 166 -23.85 -5.75 6.18
CA ASP A 166 -25.00 -6.57 6.58
C ASP A 166 -24.76 -7.23 7.95
N GLU A 167 -23.55 -7.69 8.23
CA GLU A 167 -23.16 -8.24 9.51
C GLU A 167 -23.17 -7.18 10.64
N ILE A 168 -22.68 -5.97 10.37
CA ILE A 168 -22.74 -4.85 11.32
C ILE A 168 -24.19 -4.48 11.63
N LYS A 169 -25.05 -4.42 10.63
CA LYS A 169 -26.47 -4.13 10.82
C LYS A 169 -27.13 -5.22 11.66
N SER A 170 -26.87 -6.49 11.36
CA SER A 170 -27.42 -7.63 12.10
C SER A 170 -27.05 -7.63 13.58
N ARG A 171 -25.82 -7.19 13.91
CA ARG A 171 -25.33 -7.22 15.30
C ARG A 171 -25.68 -5.97 16.11
N TYR A 172 -25.74 -4.81 15.46
CA TYR A 172 -25.78 -3.53 16.18
C TYR A 172 -26.96 -2.61 15.84
N LEU A 173 -27.71 -2.91 14.79
CA LEU A 173 -28.87 -2.11 14.40
C LEU A 173 -30.14 -2.98 14.53
N ILE A 174 -30.96 -2.67 15.53
CA ILE A 174 -32.28 -3.28 15.77
C ILE A 174 -33.29 -2.67 14.83
#